data_064d60da3e0339e4946a6847e1f2fad9
#
_entry.id   064d60da3e0339e4946a6847e1f2fad9
#
_cell.length_a   1.000
_cell.length_b   1.000
_cell.length_c   1.000
_cell.angle_alpha   90.00
_cell.angle_beta   90.00
_cell.angle_gamma   90.00
#
_symmetry.space_group_name_H-M   'P 1'
#
loop_
_entity.id
_entity.type
_entity.pdbx_description
1 polymer ?
#
loop_
_entity_poly.entity_id
_entity_poly.type
_entity_poly.pdbx_seq_one_letter_code
_entity_poly.pdbx_strand_id
1 'polypeptide(L)'
;ESIFSLSRGVLNRRMIDLAEEAGAEFFFNRKIWDVSLANASLYEGETEQGEWKELKYDIVFGADGAFSRVRHRMQRQSQFDYSQEFMKIGYKELHIPANDDGTHKIDKNSLHIWPRGNFMLMGLANLDGSFTCTLFMPFEGENSFENLKDERTLVDFFAEYFPDTKDVIPDLVEDFFRNPTSYLVMTKCFPWTHSDKVALIGDSAHAIVPFYGHGMNAGFEDITTLNEMISKYGDDWKTIFSEYQKSRKPNADAIAELSRRNFEEMSSKTADPKFLLQKKIEKWFSDKHPDKWMPLYSRVTFSLQPYAEALAIGDFQNKIMEEIMQFPDISQKWDSPEVEEKIIQLLNVK
;
A
#
# COMPACT_ATOMS: atom_id res chain seq x y z
N GLU A 1 -5.38 13.50 14.17
CA GLU A 1 -4.81 12.50 13.25
C GLU A 1 -5.42 12.70 11.87
N SER A 2 -4.60 12.79 10.82
CA SER A 2 -5.05 12.97 9.43
C SER A 2 -4.06 12.31 8.48
N ILE A 3 -4.58 11.84 7.33
CA ILE A 3 -3.78 11.36 6.21
C ILE A 3 -3.70 12.48 5.16
N PHE A 4 -2.58 12.54 4.45
CA PHE A 4 -2.36 13.50 3.39
C PHE A 4 -2.16 12.77 2.06
N SER A 5 -2.86 13.22 1.05
CA SER A 5 -2.64 12.78 -0.33
C SER A 5 -1.61 13.70 -1.00
N LEU A 6 -0.73 13.12 -1.79
CA LEU A 6 0.29 13.84 -2.53
C LEU A 6 0.36 13.34 -3.97
N SER A 7 0.53 14.26 -4.91
CA SER A 7 0.83 13.90 -6.29
C SER A 7 2.18 13.16 -6.36
N ARG A 8 2.16 11.92 -6.85
CA ARG A 8 3.37 11.09 -7.02
C ARG A 8 4.41 11.80 -7.90
N GLY A 9 3.98 12.46 -8.98
CA GLY A 9 4.88 13.16 -9.88
C GLY A 9 5.56 14.37 -9.24
N VAL A 10 4.85 15.14 -8.41
CA VAL A 10 5.40 16.28 -7.68
C VAL A 10 6.40 15.80 -6.63
N LEU A 11 6.02 14.80 -5.84
CA LEU A 11 6.90 14.23 -4.82
C LEU A 11 8.18 13.67 -5.45
N ASN A 12 8.04 12.89 -6.53
CA ASN A 12 9.20 12.28 -7.20
C ASN A 12 10.20 13.33 -7.71
N ARG A 13 9.71 14.39 -8.37
CA ARG A 13 10.59 15.50 -8.79
C ARG A 13 11.30 16.15 -7.61
N ARG A 14 10.57 16.46 -6.55
CA ARG A 14 11.16 17.07 -5.35
C ARG A 14 12.22 16.18 -4.68
N MET A 15 11.99 14.87 -4.65
CA MET A 15 12.96 13.91 -4.09
C MET A 15 14.22 13.82 -4.96
N ILE A 16 14.09 13.88 -6.29
CA ILE A 16 15.23 13.93 -7.22
C ILE A 16 16.03 15.22 -6.96
N ASP A 17 15.37 16.39 -6.93
CA ASP A 17 16.02 17.67 -6.66
C ASP A 17 16.82 17.63 -5.34
N LEU A 18 16.20 17.14 -4.27
CA LEU A 18 16.85 17.02 -2.96
C LEU A 18 18.06 16.06 -2.97
N ALA A 19 17.96 14.97 -3.71
CA ALA A 19 19.05 14.02 -3.83
C ALA A 19 20.23 14.61 -4.65
N GLU A 20 19.96 15.36 -5.72
CA GLU A 20 20.98 16.09 -6.49
C GLU A 20 21.64 17.17 -5.61
N GLU A 21 20.85 17.95 -4.85
CA GLU A 21 21.36 18.91 -3.87
C GLU A 21 22.30 18.26 -2.83
N ALA A 22 22.02 16.97 -2.49
CA ALA A 22 22.85 16.19 -1.57
C ALA A 22 24.06 15.51 -2.25
N GLY A 23 24.25 15.70 -3.56
CA GLY A 23 25.39 15.19 -4.32
C GLY A 23 25.16 13.85 -5.03
N ALA A 24 23.93 13.36 -5.12
CA ALA A 24 23.64 12.20 -5.94
C ALA A 24 23.66 12.53 -7.44
N GLU A 25 24.22 11.64 -8.23
CA GLU A 25 24.23 11.77 -9.71
C GLU A 25 23.10 10.92 -10.31
N PHE A 26 22.29 11.55 -11.18
CA PHE A 26 21.19 10.90 -11.90
C PHE A 26 21.52 10.70 -13.38
N PHE A 27 21.31 9.48 -13.85
CA PHE A 27 21.50 9.10 -15.25
C PHE A 27 20.16 8.64 -15.83
N PHE A 28 19.41 9.56 -16.42
CA PHE A 28 18.12 9.28 -17.04
C PHE A 28 18.27 8.58 -18.39
N ASN A 29 17.21 7.90 -18.83
CA ASN A 29 17.14 7.17 -20.11
C ASN A 29 18.21 6.08 -20.27
N ARG A 30 18.67 5.51 -19.15
CA ARG A 30 19.66 4.45 -19.12
C ARG A 30 19.00 3.15 -18.66
N LYS A 31 18.93 2.18 -19.55
CA LYS A 31 18.25 0.91 -19.27
C LYS A 31 19.27 -0.12 -18.76
N ILE A 32 19.02 -0.60 -17.54
CA ILE A 32 19.79 -1.71 -16.97
C ILE A 32 19.08 -3.02 -17.31
N TRP A 33 19.78 -3.92 -17.96
CA TRP A 33 19.25 -5.20 -18.42
C TRP A 33 19.60 -6.37 -17.52
N ASP A 34 20.76 -6.33 -16.88
CA ASP A 34 21.19 -7.37 -15.94
C ASP A 34 22.11 -6.80 -14.86
N VAL A 35 22.37 -7.62 -13.84
CA VAL A 35 23.27 -7.30 -12.73
C VAL A 35 24.16 -8.50 -12.39
N SER A 36 25.44 -8.25 -12.15
CA SER A 36 26.33 -9.24 -11.54
C SER A 36 26.27 -9.13 -10.02
N LEU A 37 25.66 -10.11 -9.38
CA LEU A 37 25.52 -10.14 -7.94
C LEU A 37 26.88 -10.30 -7.21
N ALA A 38 27.82 -11.02 -7.84
CA ALA A 38 29.13 -11.28 -7.26
C ALA A 38 30.04 -10.05 -7.22
N ASN A 39 29.92 -9.18 -8.26
CA ASN A 39 30.84 -8.07 -8.50
C ASN A 39 30.18 -6.70 -8.31
N ALA A 40 28.88 -6.62 -7.97
CA ALA A 40 28.10 -5.39 -7.94
C ALA A 40 28.18 -4.61 -9.28
N SER A 41 28.16 -5.31 -10.41
CA SER A 41 28.19 -4.68 -11.73
C SER A 41 26.79 -4.60 -12.33
N LEU A 42 26.50 -3.48 -13.02
CA LEU A 42 25.28 -3.30 -13.81
C LEU A 42 25.61 -3.44 -15.28
N TYR A 43 24.68 -4.01 -16.06
CA TYR A 43 24.80 -4.14 -17.50
C TYR A 43 23.79 -3.25 -18.17
N GLU A 44 24.28 -2.19 -18.80
CA GLU A 44 23.51 -1.17 -19.50
C GLU A 44 23.52 -1.40 -21.00
N GLY A 45 22.40 -1.21 -21.69
CA GLY A 45 22.31 -1.31 -23.14
C GLY A 45 21.03 -0.71 -23.69
N GLU A 46 21.00 -0.45 -25.02
CA GLU A 46 19.82 0.09 -25.68
C GLU A 46 18.69 -0.94 -25.81
N THR A 47 19.05 -2.19 -26.10
CA THR A 47 18.11 -3.30 -26.25
C THR A 47 18.52 -4.51 -25.42
N GLU A 48 17.57 -5.40 -25.12
CA GLU A 48 17.82 -6.62 -24.35
C GLU A 48 18.73 -7.63 -25.10
N GLN A 49 18.70 -7.63 -26.42
CA GLN A 49 19.51 -8.51 -27.28
C GLN A 49 20.77 -7.82 -27.83
N GLY A 50 20.99 -6.55 -27.46
CA GLY A 50 22.11 -5.76 -27.94
C GLY A 50 23.42 -5.98 -27.17
N GLU A 51 24.42 -5.19 -27.49
CA GLU A 51 25.64 -5.12 -26.70
C GLU A 51 25.39 -4.34 -25.39
N TRP A 52 25.96 -4.84 -24.31
CA TRP A 52 25.84 -4.22 -23.00
C TRP A 52 27.19 -3.71 -22.52
N LYS A 53 27.16 -2.52 -21.91
CA LYS A 53 28.30 -1.95 -21.22
C LYS A 53 28.26 -2.34 -19.75
N GLU A 54 29.34 -2.88 -19.22
CA GLU A 54 29.50 -3.15 -17.78
C GLU A 54 29.85 -1.86 -17.04
N LEU A 55 29.10 -1.59 -15.95
CA LEU A 55 29.34 -0.52 -15.00
C LEU A 55 29.61 -1.15 -13.64
N LYS A 56 30.78 -0.86 -13.04
CA LYS A 56 31.22 -1.49 -11.77
C LYS A 56 31.02 -0.53 -10.60
N TYR A 57 30.49 -1.07 -9.53
CA TYR A 57 30.24 -0.36 -8.28
C TYR A 57 30.67 -1.21 -7.10
N ASP A 58 30.81 -0.60 -5.92
CA ASP A 58 31.10 -1.32 -4.68
C ASP A 58 29.85 -2.02 -4.17
N ILE A 59 28.69 -1.38 -4.27
CA ILE A 59 27.40 -1.85 -3.81
C ILE A 59 26.31 -1.45 -4.83
N VAL A 60 25.31 -2.30 -4.98
CA VAL A 60 24.14 -2.05 -5.81
C VAL A 60 22.86 -2.22 -4.99
N PHE A 61 22.00 -1.22 -5.02
CA PHE A 61 20.65 -1.31 -4.49
C PHE A 61 19.65 -1.46 -5.64
N GLY A 62 18.88 -2.55 -5.63
CA GLY A 62 17.75 -2.74 -6.53
C GLY A 62 16.52 -2.02 -5.98
N ALA A 63 16.20 -0.85 -6.53
CA ALA A 63 14.99 -0.08 -6.23
C ALA A 63 14.09 0.03 -7.48
N ASP A 64 14.11 -1.01 -8.31
CA ASP A 64 13.57 -1.06 -9.67
C ASP A 64 12.12 -1.64 -9.72
N GLY A 65 11.42 -1.60 -8.58
CA GLY A 65 9.98 -1.79 -8.49
C GLY A 65 9.50 -3.25 -8.51
N ALA A 66 8.18 -3.43 -8.62
CA ALA A 66 7.53 -4.73 -8.52
C ALA A 66 7.99 -5.76 -9.56
N PHE A 67 8.54 -5.30 -10.69
CA PHE A 67 9.08 -6.15 -11.78
C PHE A 67 10.62 -6.11 -11.83
N SER A 68 11.26 -6.00 -10.68
CA SER A 68 12.69 -5.84 -10.47
C SER A 68 13.55 -6.83 -11.26
N ARG A 69 14.49 -6.30 -12.04
CA ARG A 69 15.54 -7.06 -12.72
C ARG A 69 16.58 -7.58 -11.74
N VAL A 70 16.91 -6.80 -10.71
CA VAL A 70 17.85 -7.23 -9.67
C VAL A 70 17.29 -8.44 -8.93
N ARG A 71 16.02 -8.41 -8.48
CA ARG A 71 15.35 -9.56 -7.88
C ARG A 71 15.30 -10.75 -8.85
N HIS A 72 14.97 -10.55 -10.11
CA HIS A 72 14.94 -11.60 -11.12
C HIS A 72 16.32 -12.31 -11.24
N ARG A 73 17.41 -11.56 -11.12
CA ARG A 73 18.75 -12.15 -11.10
C ARG A 73 18.99 -12.95 -9.83
N MET A 74 18.53 -12.44 -8.67
CA MET A 74 18.65 -13.14 -7.39
C MET A 74 17.87 -14.46 -7.36
N GLN A 75 16.74 -14.55 -8.05
CA GLN A 75 15.93 -15.78 -8.16
C GLN A 75 16.68 -16.97 -8.79
N ARG A 76 17.76 -16.72 -9.53
CA ARG A 76 18.59 -17.78 -10.14
C ARG A 76 19.56 -18.43 -9.16
N GLN A 77 19.56 -17.96 -7.89
CA GLN A 77 20.38 -18.56 -6.85
C GLN A 77 19.63 -19.70 -6.15
N SER A 78 20.38 -20.60 -5.54
CA SER A 78 19.78 -21.58 -4.62
C SER A 78 19.22 -20.89 -3.38
N GLN A 79 18.12 -21.41 -2.86
CA GLN A 79 17.48 -20.92 -1.62
C GLN A 79 16.96 -19.49 -1.72
N PHE A 80 16.30 -19.15 -2.83
CA PHE A 80 15.58 -17.90 -2.98
C PHE A 80 14.07 -18.15 -3.02
N ASP A 81 13.36 -17.67 -2.01
CA ASP A 81 11.90 -17.73 -1.96
C ASP A 81 11.32 -16.54 -2.71
N TYR A 82 10.32 -16.79 -3.54
CA TYR A 82 9.60 -15.75 -4.28
C TYR A 82 8.16 -16.11 -4.49
N SER A 83 7.28 -15.16 -4.22
CA SER A 83 5.89 -15.20 -4.66
C SER A 83 5.52 -13.88 -5.32
N GLN A 84 4.72 -13.98 -6.37
CA GLN A 84 4.09 -12.85 -7.03
C GLN A 84 2.61 -13.20 -7.20
N GLU A 85 1.76 -12.39 -6.63
CA GLU A 85 0.32 -12.56 -6.67
C GLU A 85 -0.33 -11.38 -7.35
N PHE A 86 -1.03 -11.62 -8.44
CA PHE A 86 -1.89 -10.65 -9.08
C PHE A 86 -3.30 -10.75 -8.50
N MET A 87 -3.85 -9.62 -8.07
CA MET A 87 -5.25 -9.60 -7.69
C MET A 87 -6.14 -9.81 -8.91
N LYS A 88 -7.30 -10.43 -8.70
CA LYS A 88 -8.33 -10.60 -9.75
C LYS A 88 -9.03 -9.29 -10.12
N ILE A 89 -8.65 -8.22 -9.47
CA ILE A 89 -9.12 -6.86 -9.73
C ILE A 89 -7.98 -6.01 -10.26
N GLY A 90 -8.34 -5.07 -11.12
CA GLY A 90 -7.48 -3.98 -11.56
C GLY A 90 -7.92 -2.65 -10.99
N TYR A 91 -7.23 -1.61 -11.40
CA TYR A 91 -7.66 -0.26 -11.08
C TYR A 91 -7.53 0.67 -12.30
N LYS A 92 -8.34 1.72 -12.28
CA LYS A 92 -8.30 2.79 -13.26
C LYS A 92 -8.43 4.13 -12.56
N GLU A 93 -7.54 5.05 -12.89
CA GLU A 93 -7.56 6.41 -12.34
C GLU A 93 -8.57 7.28 -13.10
N LEU A 94 -9.38 7.99 -12.34
CA LEU A 94 -10.33 8.99 -12.78
C LEU A 94 -10.05 10.30 -12.04
N HIS A 95 -10.67 11.40 -12.45
CA HIS A 95 -10.39 12.71 -11.89
C HIS A 95 -11.66 13.47 -11.53
N ILE A 96 -11.70 14.07 -10.34
CA ILE A 96 -12.66 15.09 -9.96
C ILE A 96 -11.93 16.44 -10.01
N PRO A 97 -12.22 17.34 -10.98
CA PRO A 97 -11.56 18.63 -11.03
C PRO A 97 -12.01 19.53 -9.88
N ALA A 98 -11.18 20.51 -9.54
CA ALA A 98 -11.57 21.59 -8.64
C ALA A 98 -12.75 22.39 -9.20
N ASN A 99 -13.43 23.14 -8.34
CA ASN A 99 -14.34 24.18 -8.76
C ASN A 99 -13.56 25.32 -9.45
N ASP A 100 -14.24 26.20 -10.19
CA ASP A 100 -13.64 27.34 -10.89
C ASP A 100 -12.88 28.30 -9.95
N ASP A 101 -13.28 28.35 -8.68
CA ASP A 101 -12.63 29.12 -7.63
C ASP A 101 -11.46 28.39 -6.93
N GLY A 102 -11.10 27.19 -7.39
CA GLY A 102 -10.05 26.36 -6.83
C GLY A 102 -10.45 25.57 -5.57
N THR A 103 -11.71 25.62 -5.16
CA THR A 103 -12.19 24.84 -4.02
C THR A 103 -12.54 23.40 -4.41
N HIS A 104 -12.61 22.51 -3.42
CA HIS A 104 -12.96 21.12 -3.63
C HIS A 104 -14.47 20.94 -3.87
N LYS A 105 -14.85 20.08 -4.80
CA LYS A 105 -16.27 19.77 -5.12
C LYS A 105 -16.98 18.93 -4.06
N ILE A 106 -16.25 18.14 -3.32
CA ILE A 106 -16.75 17.30 -2.22
C ILE A 106 -15.87 17.53 -0.97
N ASP A 107 -16.22 16.95 0.16
CA ASP A 107 -15.52 17.19 1.44
C ASP A 107 -14.02 16.79 1.34
N LYS A 108 -13.15 17.77 1.45
CA LYS A 108 -11.69 17.60 1.39
C LYS A 108 -11.08 16.91 2.60
N ASN A 109 -11.81 16.84 3.72
CA ASN A 109 -11.30 16.28 4.96
C ASN A 109 -11.69 14.80 5.15
N SER A 110 -12.27 14.19 4.11
CA SER A 110 -12.75 12.82 4.12
C SER A 110 -12.08 11.98 3.02
N LEU A 111 -11.82 10.72 3.34
CA LEU A 111 -11.59 9.69 2.34
C LEU A 111 -12.95 9.23 1.84
N HIS A 112 -13.25 9.48 0.56
CA HIS A 112 -14.49 9.07 -0.05
C HIS A 112 -14.38 7.65 -0.57
N ILE A 113 -15.32 6.79 -0.17
CA ILE A 113 -15.40 5.40 -0.62
C ILE A 113 -16.85 5.10 -1.02
N TRP A 114 -17.04 4.59 -2.23
CA TRP A 114 -18.30 4.05 -2.74
C TRP A 114 -18.17 2.53 -2.87
N PRO A 115 -18.43 1.75 -1.80
CA PRO A 115 -18.32 0.30 -1.83
C PRO A 115 -19.48 -0.34 -2.61
N ARG A 116 -19.17 -1.39 -3.41
CA ARG A 116 -20.15 -2.14 -4.20
C ARG A 116 -19.84 -3.65 -4.17
N GLY A 117 -19.47 -4.18 -3.01
CA GLY A 117 -19.17 -5.59 -2.83
C GLY A 117 -17.80 -5.99 -3.38
N ASN A 118 -17.72 -6.37 -4.64
CA ASN A 118 -16.47 -6.81 -5.27
C ASN A 118 -15.76 -5.71 -6.08
N PHE A 119 -16.31 -4.51 -6.13
CA PHE A 119 -15.69 -3.33 -6.72
C PHE A 119 -15.98 -2.09 -5.88
N MET A 120 -15.21 -1.04 -6.07
CA MET A 120 -15.41 0.23 -5.37
C MET A 120 -14.79 1.39 -6.14
N LEU A 121 -15.35 2.58 -5.93
CA LEU A 121 -14.72 3.84 -6.29
C LEU A 121 -14.15 4.48 -5.01
N MET A 122 -12.97 5.08 -5.10
CA MET A 122 -12.34 5.77 -3.99
C MET A 122 -11.85 7.15 -4.46
N GLY A 123 -12.04 8.18 -3.63
CA GLY A 123 -11.60 9.55 -3.92
C GLY A 123 -10.73 10.12 -2.81
N LEU A 124 -9.57 10.67 -3.18
CA LEU A 124 -8.62 11.32 -2.28
C LEU A 124 -8.39 12.77 -2.72
N ALA A 125 -8.54 13.72 -1.79
CA ALA A 125 -8.34 15.14 -2.03
C ALA A 125 -6.88 15.46 -2.34
N ASN A 126 -6.65 16.26 -3.37
CA ASN A 126 -5.36 16.86 -3.71
C ASN A 126 -5.27 18.30 -3.18
N LEU A 127 -4.05 18.84 -3.11
CA LEU A 127 -3.82 20.20 -2.60
C LEU A 127 -4.33 21.31 -3.52
N ASP A 128 -4.54 21.01 -4.79
CA ASP A 128 -5.01 21.94 -5.83
C ASP A 128 -6.54 22.04 -5.94
N GLY A 129 -7.27 21.42 -5.01
CA GLY A 129 -8.73 21.41 -5.01
C GLY A 129 -9.35 20.25 -5.77
N SER A 130 -8.57 19.47 -6.48
CA SER A 130 -9.02 18.29 -7.21
C SER A 130 -9.06 17.04 -6.31
N PHE A 131 -9.59 15.92 -6.86
CA PHE A 131 -9.47 14.60 -6.26
C PHE A 131 -8.92 13.61 -7.28
N THR A 132 -7.99 12.77 -6.84
CA THR A 132 -7.67 11.55 -7.55
C THR A 132 -8.71 10.50 -7.18
N CYS A 133 -9.49 10.05 -8.16
CA CYS A 133 -10.42 8.96 -8.02
C CYS A 133 -9.85 7.67 -8.59
N THR A 134 -10.10 6.56 -7.93
CA THR A 134 -9.64 5.25 -8.40
C THR A 134 -10.80 4.27 -8.39
N LEU A 135 -11.15 3.75 -9.56
CA LEU A 135 -12.09 2.65 -9.70
C LEU A 135 -11.33 1.32 -9.60
N PHE A 136 -11.62 0.55 -8.55
CA PHE A 136 -11.14 -0.82 -8.37
C PHE A 136 -12.24 -1.78 -8.77
N MET A 137 -11.97 -2.69 -9.71
CA MET A 137 -12.97 -3.54 -10.31
C MET A 137 -12.35 -4.83 -10.86
N PRO A 138 -13.10 -5.98 -10.89
CA PRO A 138 -12.66 -7.18 -11.57
C PRO A 138 -12.32 -6.94 -13.05
N PHE A 139 -11.36 -7.71 -13.57
CA PHE A 139 -11.08 -7.70 -15.00
C PHE A 139 -12.18 -8.35 -15.81
N GLU A 140 -12.76 -9.45 -15.29
CA GLU A 140 -13.72 -10.32 -15.95
C GLU A 140 -14.95 -10.52 -15.07
N GLY A 141 -16.08 -10.84 -15.69
CA GLY A 141 -17.37 -11.13 -15.01
C GLY A 141 -18.42 -10.06 -15.24
N GLU A 142 -19.53 -10.12 -14.52
CA GLU A 142 -20.70 -9.28 -14.74
C GLU A 142 -20.39 -7.78 -14.57
N ASN A 143 -19.82 -7.38 -13.43
CA ASN A 143 -19.38 -6.02 -13.15
C ASN A 143 -17.86 -5.97 -13.25
N SER A 144 -17.34 -5.73 -14.47
CA SER A 144 -15.92 -5.83 -14.77
C SER A 144 -15.48 -4.84 -15.86
N PHE A 145 -14.17 -4.60 -15.94
CA PHE A 145 -13.59 -3.79 -17.02
C PHE A 145 -13.88 -4.37 -18.42
N GLU A 146 -14.02 -5.70 -18.52
CA GLU A 146 -14.34 -6.38 -19.78
C GLU A 146 -15.69 -5.92 -20.37
N ASN A 147 -16.65 -5.54 -19.53
CA ASN A 147 -17.98 -5.13 -19.97
C ASN A 147 -18.12 -3.64 -20.22
N LEU A 148 -17.13 -2.82 -19.83
CA LEU A 148 -17.12 -1.37 -20.04
C LEU A 148 -16.32 -1.02 -21.30
N LYS A 149 -16.83 -1.43 -22.48
CA LYS A 149 -16.09 -1.33 -23.77
C LYS A 149 -16.34 -0.05 -24.55
N ASP A 150 -17.44 0.63 -24.25
CA ASP A 150 -17.85 1.85 -24.94
C ASP A 150 -18.46 2.87 -23.97
N GLU A 151 -18.64 4.08 -24.48
CA GLU A 151 -19.20 5.22 -23.71
C GLU A 151 -20.56 4.89 -23.08
N ARG A 152 -21.44 4.24 -23.84
CA ARG A 152 -22.78 3.95 -23.37
C ARG A 152 -22.78 2.99 -22.17
N THR A 153 -22.06 1.88 -22.29
CA THR A 153 -21.96 0.88 -21.21
C THR A 153 -21.30 1.49 -19.97
N LEU A 154 -20.32 2.38 -20.13
CA LEU A 154 -19.68 3.08 -19.02
C LEU A 154 -20.64 4.06 -18.33
N VAL A 155 -21.34 4.89 -19.10
CA VAL A 155 -22.28 5.88 -18.55
C VAL A 155 -23.44 5.19 -17.85
N ASP A 156 -24.02 4.15 -18.44
CA ASP A 156 -25.11 3.36 -17.84
C ASP A 156 -24.63 2.71 -16.52
N PHE A 157 -23.43 2.14 -16.49
CA PHE A 157 -22.83 1.57 -15.29
C PHE A 157 -22.64 2.60 -14.16
N PHE A 158 -22.10 3.79 -14.48
CA PHE A 158 -21.94 4.83 -13.47
C PHE A 158 -23.27 5.40 -13.00
N ALA A 159 -24.26 5.50 -13.89
CA ALA A 159 -25.61 5.95 -13.51
C ALA A 159 -26.29 4.95 -12.54
N GLU A 160 -26.04 3.65 -12.70
CA GLU A 160 -26.58 2.61 -11.84
C GLU A 160 -25.85 2.52 -10.49
N TYR A 161 -24.52 2.45 -10.53
CA TYR A 161 -23.74 2.14 -9.33
C TYR A 161 -23.18 3.36 -8.60
N PHE A 162 -22.97 4.49 -9.29
CA PHE A 162 -22.37 5.70 -8.73
C PHE A 162 -23.13 6.97 -9.16
N PRO A 163 -24.47 7.04 -8.98
CA PRO A 163 -25.29 8.12 -9.52
C PRO A 163 -24.92 9.50 -8.98
N ASP A 164 -24.38 9.58 -7.77
CA ASP A 164 -23.90 10.79 -7.10
C ASP A 164 -22.58 11.32 -7.64
N THR A 165 -21.89 10.58 -8.50
CA THR A 165 -20.61 11.02 -9.09
C THR A 165 -20.78 11.74 -10.43
N LYS A 166 -21.97 11.73 -11.03
CA LYS A 166 -22.24 12.28 -12.35
C LYS A 166 -21.82 13.75 -12.51
N ASP A 167 -22.10 14.57 -11.50
CA ASP A 167 -21.82 16.01 -11.56
C ASP A 167 -20.40 16.36 -11.09
N VAL A 168 -19.70 15.41 -10.46
CA VAL A 168 -18.36 15.63 -9.92
C VAL A 168 -17.23 15.06 -10.79
N ILE A 169 -17.53 14.08 -11.66
CA ILE A 169 -16.58 13.50 -12.63
C ILE A 169 -17.05 13.86 -14.06
N PRO A 170 -16.90 15.09 -14.52
CA PRO A 170 -17.41 15.53 -15.82
C PRO A 170 -16.71 14.82 -17.00
N ASP A 171 -15.42 14.51 -16.86
CA ASP A 171 -14.59 13.92 -17.91
C ASP A 171 -14.50 12.38 -17.79
N LEU A 172 -15.53 11.74 -17.18
CA LEU A 172 -15.56 10.30 -16.94
C LEU A 172 -15.15 9.46 -18.14
N VAL A 173 -15.76 9.73 -19.29
CA VAL A 173 -15.55 8.95 -20.53
C VAL A 173 -14.12 9.14 -21.04
N GLU A 174 -13.66 10.39 -21.09
CA GLU A 174 -12.32 10.69 -21.56
C GLU A 174 -11.26 10.05 -20.65
N ASP A 175 -11.35 10.25 -19.35
CA ASP A 175 -10.42 9.70 -18.37
C ASP A 175 -10.41 8.17 -18.41
N PHE A 176 -11.59 7.55 -18.49
CA PHE A 176 -11.70 6.09 -18.47
C PHE A 176 -11.02 5.45 -19.69
N PHE A 177 -11.21 5.98 -20.90
CA PHE A 177 -10.64 5.40 -22.11
C PHE A 177 -9.18 5.85 -22.39
N ARG A 178 -8.79 7.02 -21.86
CA ARG A 178 -7.40 7.50 -21.96
C ARG A 178 -6.46 6.77 -21.01
N ASN A 179 -6.90 6.55 -19.75
CA ASN A 179 -6.05 5.97 -18.73
C ASN A 179 -6.02 4.43 -18.86
N PRO A 180 -4.84 3.78 -18.75
CA PRO A 180 -4.75 2.34 -18.81
C PRO A 180 -5.40 1.67 -17.61
N THR A 181 -5.98 0.48 -17.79
CA THR A 181 -6.33 -0.40 -16.69
C THR A 181 -5.05 -1.06 -16.17
N SER A 182 -4.75 -0.85 -14.90
CA SER A 182 -3.53 -1.34 -14.27
C SER A 182 -3.80 -2.53 -13.35
N TYR A 183 -2.80 -3.40 -13.23
CA TYR A 183 -2.85 -4.54 -12.33
C TYR A 183 -2.45 -4.16 -10.91
N LEU A 184 -3.00 -4.87 -9.94
CA LEU A 184 -2.55 -4.86 -8.56
C LEU A 184 -1.73 -6.12 -8.32
N VAL A 185 -0.49 -5.93 -7.91
CA VAL A 185 0.47 -7.02 -7.70
C VAL A 185 1.10 -6.91 -6.32
N MET A 186 1.17 -8.04 -5.63
CA MET A 186 1.95 -8.19 -4.41
C MET A 186 3.16 -9.07 -4.69
N THR A 187 4.31 -8.70 -4.14
CA THR A 187 5.52 -9.53 -4.22
C THR A 187 6.08 -9.77 -2.83
N LYS A 188 6.54 -11.00 -2.60
CA LYS A 188 7.30 -11.37 -1.40
C LYS A 188 8.52 -12.15 -1.85
N CYS A 189 9.67 -11.84 -1.31
CA CYS A 189 10.88 -12.60 -1.58
C CYS A 189 11.79 -12.67 -0.36
N PHE A 190 12.70 -13.63 -0.38
CA PHE A 190 13.78 -13.75 0.58
C PHE A 190 14.89 -14.66 -0.01
N PRO A 191 16.18 -14.35 0.21
CA PRO A 191 16.74 -13.18 0.90
C PRO A 191 16.61 -11.89 0.09
N TRP A 192 16.70 -10.73 0.77
CA TRP A 192 16.71 -9.41 0.11
C TRP A 192 18.11 -8.96 -0.27
N THR A 193 19.12 -9.67 0.17
CA THR A 193 20.51 -9.27 0.00
C THR A 193 21.34 -10.42 -0.59
N HIS A 194 22.39 -10.04 -1.30
CA HIS A 194 23.40 -10.98 -1.77
C HIS A 194 24.78 -10.55 -1.30
N SER A 195 25.35 -11.34 -0.36
CA SER A 195 26.64 -11.04 0.29
C SER A 195 26.65 -9.63 0.89
N ASP A 196 27.72 -8.89 0.66
CA ASP A 196 27.94 -7.49 1.00
C ASP A 196 27.83 -6.57 -0.22
N LYS A 197 27.19 -7.02 -1.32
CA LYS A 197 27.27 -6.38 -2.63
C LYS A 197 25.94 -5.87 -3.17
N VAL A 198 24.84 -6.58 -2.96
CA VAL A 198 23.55 -6.24 -3.56
C VAL A 198 22.43 -6.31 -2.52
N ALA A 199 21.55 -5.33 -2.50
CA ALA A 199 20.33 -5.36 -1.70
C ALA A 199 19.10 -4.86 -2.47
N LEU A 200 17.93 -5.41 -2.17
CA LEU A 200 16.62 -4.96 -2.66
C LEU A 200 16.01 -3.97 -1.68
N ILE A 201 15.31 -2.95 -2.20
CA ILE A 201 14.65 -1.90 -1.41
C ILE A 201 13.26 -1.62 -1.97
N GLY A 202 12.28 -1.41 -1.10
CA GLY A 202 10.92 -1.03 -1.47
C GLY A 202 10.25 -2.08 -2.34
N ASP A 203 9.52 -1.67 -3.36
CA ASP A 203 8.72 -2.55 -4.23
C ASP A 203 9.53 -3.65 -4.93
N SER A 204 10.83 -3.48 -5.08
CA SER A 204 11.70 -4.54 -5.61
C SER A 204 11.79 -5.74 -4.67
N ALA A 205 11.65 -5.53 -3.37
CA ALA A 205 11.63 -6.55 -2.33
C ALA A 205 10.21 -6.97 -1.92
N HIS A 206 9.28 -6.00 -1.82
CA HIS A 206 7.98 -6.21 -1.17
C HIS A 206 6.88 -5.28 -1.73
N ALA A 207 6.62 -5.34 -3.03
CA ALA A 207 5.49 -4.61 -3.60
C ALA A 207 4.17 -5.01 -2.92
N ILE A 208 3.36 -4.03 -2.54
CA ILE A 208 2.07 -4.23 -1.87
C ILE A 208 0.95 -3.50 -2.59
N VAL A 209 -0.29 -3.94 -2.36
CA VAL A 209 -1.47 -3.27 -2.90
C VAL A 209 -1.80 -1.98 -2.14
N PRO A 210 -2.45 -0.97 -2.76
CA PRO A 210 -2.51 0.39 -2.24
C PRO A 210 -3.55 0.62 -1.12
N PHE A 211 -4.29 -0.39 -0.70
CA PHE A 211 -5.48 -0.22 0.14
C PHE A 211 -5.24 0.32 1.55
N TYR A 212 -4.04 0.16 2.07
CA TYR A 212 -3.62 0.82 3.31
C TYR A 212 -2.88 2.15 3.07
N GLY A 213 -2.45 2.42 1.82
CA GLY A 213 -1.69 3.62 1.46
C GLY A 213 -0.23 3.60 1.95
N HIS A 214 0.31 2.47 2.36
CA HIS A 214 1.61 2.37 3.05
C HIS A 214 2.78 1.87 2.19
N GLY A 215 2.61 1.62 0.88
CA GLY A 215 3.71 1.14 0.02
C GLY A 215 4.92 2.06 0.03
N MET A 216 4.70 3.36 -0.18
CA MET A 216 5.75 4.38 -0.12
C MET A 216 6.35 4.51 1.29
N ASN A 217 5.50 4.51 2.33
CA ASN A 217 5.96 4.61 3.71
C ASN A 217 6.86 3.43 4.09
N ALA A 218 6.48 2.20 3.72
CA ALA A 218 7.29 1.00 3.95
C ALA A 218 8.65 1.08 3.23
N GLY A 219 8.67 1.60 1.99
CA GLY A 219 9.93 1.85 1.26
C GLY A 219 10.82 2.91 1.93
N PHE A 220 10.25 3.99 2.46
CA PHE A 220 11.01 4.97 3.22
C PHE A 220 11.52 4.43 4.57
N GLU A 221 10.76 3.56 5.22
CA GLU A 221 11.25 2.86 6.42
C GLU A 221 12.43 1.94 6.11
N ASP A 222 12.49 1.33 4.92
CA ASP A 222 13.66 0.57 4.49
C ASP A 222 14.91 1.45 4.48
N ILE A 223 14.80 2.66 3.90
CA ILE A 223 15.91 3.61 3.83
C ILE A 223 16.31 4.10 5.23
N THR A 224 15.32 4.40 6.09
CA THR A 224 15.57 4.80 7.47
C THR A 224 16.35 3.71 8.22
N THR A 225 15.89 2.46 8.12
CA THR A 225 16.54 1.31 8.75
C THR A 225 17.96 1.08 8.21
N LEU A 226 18.15 1.18 6.90
CA LEU A 226 19.50 1.09 6.30
C LEU A 226 20.43 2.19 6.82
N ASN A 227 19.94 3.44 6.88
CA ASN A 227 20.73 4.55 7.40
C ASN A 227 21.12 4.37 8.88
N GLU A 228 20.22 3.85 9.71
CA GLU A 228 20.51 3.49 11.09
C GLU A 228 21.58 2.38 11.19
N MET A 229 21.49 1.34 10.34
CA MET A 229 22.47 0.27 10.29
C MET A 229 23.85 0.75 9.81
N ILE A 230 23.89 1.62 8.79
CA ILE A 230 25.13 2.27 8.33
C ILE A 230 25.76 3.09 9.45
N SER A 231 24.96 3.89 10.16
CA SER A 231 25.43 4.70 11.29
C SER A 231 26.01 3.83 12.43
N LYS A 232 25.44 2.63 12.62
CA LYS A 232 25.84 1.72 13.70
C LYS A 232 27.06 0.85 13.35
N TYR A 233 27.15 0.36 12.13
CA TYR A 233 28.12 -0.65 11.71
C TYR A 233 29.18 -0.13 10.73
N GLY A 234 29.11 1.14 10.31
CA GLY A 234 30.06 1.77 9.39
C GLY A 234 30.10 1.07 8.03
N ASP A 235 31.26 0.55 7.65
CA ASP A 235 31.48 -0.10 6.34
C ASP A 235 31.29 -1.63 6.36
N ASP A 236 30.79 -2.19 7.46
CA ASP A 236 30.49 -3.64 7.56
C ASP A 236 29.17 -3.96 6.84
N TRP A 237 29.20 -3.88 5.52
CA TRP A 237 28.03 -4.13 4.67
C TRP A 237 27.44 -5.53 4.82
N LYS A 238 28.23 -6.51 5.20
CA LYS A 238 27.73 -7.85 5.46
C LYS A 238 26.77 -7.88 6.66
N THR A 239 27.18 -7.23 7.75
CA THR A 239 26.33 -7.09 8.95
C THR A 239 25.13 -6.18 8.66
N ILE A 240 25.35 -5.02 8.00
CA ILE A 240 24.29 -4.08 7.63
C ILE A 240 23.18 -4.80 6.86
N PHE A 241 23.51 -5.51 5.79
CA PHE A 241 22.53 -6.22 4.97
C PHE A 241 21.81 -7.35 5.70
N SER A 242 22.56 -8.08 6.55
CA SER A 242 21.94 -9.13 7.37
C SER A 242 20.90 -8.58 8.34
N GLU A 243 21.25 -7.53 9.09
CA GLU A 243 20.35 -6.92 10.07
C GLU A 243 19.19 -6.16 9.40
N TYR A 244 19.43 -5.50 8.26
CA TYR A 244 18.40 -4.85 7.46
C TYR A 244 17.29 -5.82 7.06
N GLN A 245 17.63 -6.89 6.34
CA GLN A 245 16.61 -7.84 5.88
C GLN A 245 15.90 -8.56 7.04
N LYS A 246 16.61 -8.85 8.13
CA LYS A 246 16.06 -9.49 9.32
C LYS A 246 15.03 -8.59 10.02
N SER A 247 15.31 -7.30 10.09
CA SER A 247 14.40 -6.30 10.70
C SER A 247 13.21 -6.00 9.80
N ARG A 248 13.44 -5.82 8.49
CA ARG A 248 12.41 -5.31 7.59
C ARG A 248 11.47 -6.37 7.01
N LYS A 249 11.98 -7.59 6.76
CA LYS A 249 11.18 -8.65 6.14
C LYS A 249 9.86 -8.97 6.90
N PRO A 250 9.85 -9.16 8.24
CA PRO A 250 8.61 -9.41 8.96
C PRO A 250 7.61 -8.24 8.85
N ASN A 251 8.11 -7.01 8.85
CA ASN A 251 7.30 -5.81 8.74
C ASN A 251 6.70 -5.66 7.33
N ALA A 252 7.47 -5.94 6.29
CA ALA A 252 6.99 -5.93 4.92
C ALA A 252 5.90 -7.01 4.67
N ASP A 253 6.09 -8.20 5.22
CA ASP A 253 5.07 -9.26 5.14
C ASP A 253 3.77 -8.87 5.87
N ALA A 254 3.91 -8.22 7.03
CA ALA A 254 2.78 -7.78 7.82
C ALA A 254 1.97 -6.68 7.12
N ILE A 255 2.63 -5.65 6.55
CA ILE A 255 1.90 -4.58 5.85
C ILE A 255 1.29 -5.08 4.54
N ALA A 256 1.89 -6.08 3.87
CA ALA A 256 1.29 -6.72 2.72
C ALA A 256 -0.02 -7.44 3.09
N GLU A 257 -0.03 -8.19 4.20
CA GLU A 257 -1.23 -8.86 4.71
C GLU A 257 -2.29 -7.86 5.17
N LEU A 258 -1.90 -6.81 5.90
CA LEU A 258 -2.79 -5.74 6.32
C LEU A 258 -3.45 -5.06 5.10
N SER A 259 -2.68 -4.76 4.06
CA SER A 259 -3.20 -4.14 2.84
C SER A 259 -4.20 -5.04 2.11
N ARG A 260 -3.97 -6.35 2.07
CA ARG A 260 -4.90 -7.32 1.48
C ARG A 260 -6.21 -7.38 2.28
N ARG A 261 -6.14 -7.47 3.62
CA ARG A 261 -7.32 -7.49 4.50
C ARG A 261 -8.13 -6.20 4.39
N ASN A 262 -7.46 -5.06 4.27
CA ASN A 262 -8.14 -3.76 4.18
C ASN A 262 -8.97 -3.63 2.90
N PHE A 263 -8.54 -4.23 1.79
CA PHE A 263 -9.38 -4.30 0.59
C PHE A 263 -10.70 -5.02 0.86
N GLU A 264 -10.67 -6.17 1.51
CA GLU A 264 -11.88 -6.93 1.86
C GLU A 264 -12.80 -6.12 2.78
N GLU A 265 -12.22 -5.39 3.74
CA GLU A 265 -12.99 -4.51 4.63
C GLU A 265 -13.66 -3.36 3.87
N MET A 266 -12.88 -2.64 3.04
CA MET A 266 -13.37 -1.47 2.31
C MET A 266 -14.40 -1.81 1.23
N SER A 267 -14.22 -2.93 0.53
CA SER A 267 -15.08 -3.29 -0.61
C SER A 267 -16.40 -3.96 -0.20
N SER A 268 -16.40 -4.77 0.87
CA SER A 268 -17.54 -5.62 1.23
C SER A 268 -18.08 -5.40 2.65
N LYS A 269 -17.19 -5.18 3.64
CA LYS A 269 -17.62 -5.15 5.05
C LYS A 269 -18.15 -3.80 5.52
N THR A 270 -17.80 -2.70 4.87
CA THR A 270 -18.27 -1.35 5.24
C THR A 270 -19.79 -1.16 5.12
N ALA A 271 -20.50 -2.06 4.42
CA ALA A 271 -21.96 -2.10 4.37
C ALA A 271 -22.59 -3.15 5.31
N ASP A 272 -21.79 -3.96 6.00
CA ASP A 272 -22.28 -4.99 6.94
C ASP A 272 -22.61 -4.38 8.30
N PRO A 273 -23.89 -4.42 8.76
CA PRO A 273 -24.30 -3.90 10.05
C PRO A 273 -23.54 -4.51 11.24
N LYS A 274 -23.14 -5.79 11.14
CA LYS A 274 -22.40 -6.48 12.18
C LYS A 274 -20.97 -5.91 12.30
N PHE A 275 -20.33 -5.70 11.16
CA PHE A 275 -19.01 -5.07 11.11
C PHE A 275 -19.04 -3.63 11.62
N LEU A 276 -20.05 -2.85 11.22
CA LEU A 276 -20.23 -1.47 11.69
C LEU A 276 -20.44 -1.41 13.21
N LEU A 277 -21.20 -2.35 13.77
CA LEU A 277 -21.40 -2.46 15.22
C LEU A 277 -20.08 -2.80 15.92
N GLN A 278 -19.30 -3.76 15.41
CA GLN A 278 -17.98 -4.07 15.93
C GLN A 278 -17.08 -2.83 15.96
N LYS A 279 -16.99 -2.09 14.86
CA LYS A 279 -16.19 -0.85 14.77
C LYS A 279 -16.68 0.23 15.72
N LYS A 280 -17.98 0.30 15.95
CA LYS A 280 -18.58 1.21 16.95
C LYS A 280 -18.16 0.86 18.37
N ILE A 281 -18.13 -0.43 18.72
CA ILE A 281 -17.66 -0.91 20.03
C ILE A 281 -16.16 -0.64 20.20
N GLU A 282 -15.34 -0.97 19.18
CA GLU A 282 -13.89 -0.70 19.19
C GLU A 282 -13.60 0.79 19.43
N LYS A 283 -14.30 1.67 18.70
CA LYS A 283 -14.15 3.12 18.87
C LYS A 283 -14.55 3.57 20.27
N TRP A 284 -15.74 3.19 20.75
CA TRP A 284 -16.23 3.55 22.08
C TRP A 284 -15.26 3.10 23.18
N PHE A 285 -14.77 1.87 23.09
CA PHE A 285 -13.84 1.34 24.09
C PHE A 285 -12.49 2.04 24.03
N SER A 286 -11.98 2.34 22.83
CA SER A 286 -10.75 3.09 22.61
C SER A 286 -10.85 4.53 23.14
N ASP A 287 -11.97 5.22 22.90
CA ASP A 287 -12.19 6.59 23.38
C ASP A 287 -12.20 6.63 24.93
N LYS A 288 -12.68 5.57 25.57
CA LYS A 288 -12.77 5.45 27.04
C LYS A 288 -11.48 4.95 27.69
N HIS A 289 -10.73 4.10 26.99
CA HIS A 289 -9.51 3.45 27.44
C HIS A 289 -8.36 3.57 26.43
N PRO A 290 -7.91 4.78 26.11
CA PRO A 290 -6.90 5.00 25.05
C PRO A 290 -5.53 4.39 25.39
N ASP A 291 -5.26 4.15 26.68
CA ASP A 291 -4.07 3.45 27.18
C ASP A 291 -4.12 1.92 26.99
N LYS A 292 -5.31 1.35 26.83
CA LYS A 292 -5.52 -0.10 26.69
C LYS A 292 -5.84 -0.55 25.28
N TRP A 293 -6.46 0.32 24.50
CA TRP A 293 -6.93 -0.02 23.16
C TRP A 293 -6.66 1.09 22.16
N MET A 294 -5.82 0.79 21.19
CA MET A 294 -5.66 1.58 19.98
C MET A 294 -6.15 0.75 18.80
N PRO A 295 -7.13 1.20 18.01
CA PRO A 295 -7.61 0.47 16.84
C PRO A 295 -6.48 0.18 15.86
N LEU A 296 -6.53 -0.98 15.20
CA LEU A 296 -5.48 -1.45 14.29
C LEU A 296 -5.13 -0.42 13.21
N TYR A 297 -6.14 0.21 12.60
CA TYR A 297 -5.92 1.23 11.58
C TYR A 297 -5.11 2.42 12.13
N SER A 298 -5.50 2.94 13.30
CA SER A 298 -4.78 4.04 13.95
C SER A 298 -3.35 3.66 14.33
N ARG A 299 -3.16 2.42 14.79
CA ARG A 299 -1.86 1.88 15.16
C ARG A 299 -0.90 1.80 13.96
N VAL A 300 -1.39 1.33 12.82
CA VAL A 300 -0.61 1.21 11.58
C VAL A 300 -0.34 2.58 10.96
N THR A 301 -1.35 3.47 10.96
CA THR A 301 -1.29 4.72 10.18
C THR A 301 -0.68 5.88 10.96
N PHE A 302 -0.89 5.93 12.30
CA PHE A 302 -0.53 7.10 13.12
C PHE A 302 0.48 6.78 14.22
N SER A 303 1.17 5.64 14.15
CA SER A 303 2.28 5.33 15.05
C SER A 303 3.50 4.83 14.30
N LEU A 304 4.64 4.80 14.98
CA LEU A 304 5.90 4.20 14.48
C LEU A 304 6.07 2.76 14.96
N GLN A 305 5.00 2.13 15.45
CA GLN A 305 5.08 0.74 15.88
C GLN A 305 5.34 -0.17 14.66
N PRO A 306 6.27 -1.14 14.77
CA PRO A 306 6.54 -2.08 13.68
C PRO A 306 5.26 -2.77 13.17
N TYR A 307 5.09 -2.87 11.86
CA TYR A 307 3.87 -3.46 11.26
C TYR A 307 3.60 -4.89 11.72
N ALA A 308 4.65 -5.69 11.96
CA ALA A 308 4.50 -7.06 12.47
C ALA A 308 3.89 -7.08 13.88
N GLU A 309 4.30 -6.15 14.74
CA GLU A 309 3.72 -6.02 16.08
C GLU A 309 2.28 -5.48 16.01
N ALA A 310 2.05 -4.47 15.16
CA ALA A 310 0.71 -3.91 14.95
C ALA A 310 -0.27 -4.99 14.46
N LEU A 311 0.14 -5.83 13.52
CA LEU A 311 -0.65 -6.95 13.02
C LEU A 311 -0.96 -7.96 14.14
N ALA A 312 0.04 -8.37 14.92
CA ALA A 312 -0.15 -9.32 16.00
C ALA A 312 -1.12 -8.82 17.09
N ILE A 313 -1.00 -7.53 17.45
CA ILE A 313 -1.94 -6.90 18.40
C ILE A 313 -3.34 -6.79 17.78
N GLY A 314 -3.44 -6.39 16.50
CA GLY A 314 -4.72 -6.34 15.80
C GLY A 314 -5.42 -7.69 15.72
N ASP A 315 -4.68 -8.77 15.46
CA ASP A 315 -5.22 -10.12 15.46
C ASP A 315 -5.72 -10.54 16.85
N PHE A 316 -5.02 -10.15 17.90
CA PHE A 316 -5.47 -10.37 19.28
C PHE A 316 -6.72 -9.56 19.59
N GLN A 317 -6.77 -8.28 19.23
CA GLN A 317 -7.95 -7.42 19.42
C GLN A 317 -9.15 -7.94 18.63
N ASN A 318 -8.94 -8.45 17.41
CA ASN A 318 -10.03 -9.02 16.62
C ASN A 318 -10.64 -10.26 17.28
N LYS A 319 -9.83 -11.14 17.88
CA LYS A 319 -10.35 -12.29 18.66
C LYS A 319 -11.21 -11.85 19.84
N ILE A 320 -10.82 -10.80 20.54
CA ILE A 320 -11.64 -10.22 21.60
C ILE A 320 -12.98 -9.75 21.04
N MET A 321 -12.96 -9.00 19.93
CA MET A 321 -14.19 -8.53 19.31
C MET A 321 -15.07 -9.67 18.79
N GLU A 322 -14.51 -10.73 18.25
CA GLU A 322 -15.27 -11.94 17.86
C GLU A 322 -16.04 -12.54 19.04
N GLU A 323 -15.44 -12.58 20.24
CA GLU A 323 -16.10 -13.02 21.47
C GLU A 323 -17.17 -12.03 21.95
N ILE A 324 -16.87 -10.74 21.93
CA ILE A 324 -17.81 -9.68 22.31
C ILE A 324 -19.04 -9.65 21.39
N MET A 325 -18.86 -9.87 20.09
CA MET A 325 -19.96 -9.89 19.13
C MET A 325 -20.90 -11.10 19.29
N GLN A 326 -20.57 -12.08 20.14
CA GLN A 326 -21.42 -13.20 20.54
C GLN A 326 -22.19 -12.90 21.85
N PHE A 327 -21.95 -11.76 22.47
CA PHE A 327 -22.62 -11.38 23.72
C PHE A 327 -24.14 -11.25 23.50
N PRO A 328 -25.00 -11.76 24.40
CA PRO A 328 -26.45 -11.64 24.27
C PRO A 328 -26.87 -10.17 24.15
N ASP A 329 -27.74 -9.90 23.17
CA ASP A 329 -28.29 -8.56 22.90
C ASP A 329 -27.24 -7.48 22.65
N ILE A 330 -26.07 -7.84 22.07
CA ILE A 330 -24.94 -6.93 21.85
C ILE A 330 -25.35 -5.65 21.10
N SER A 331 -26.29 -5.75 20.16
CA SER A 331 -26.78 -4.58 19.42
C SER A 331 -27.45 -3.52 20.28
N GLN A 332 -27.98 -3.92 21.46
CA GLN A 332 -28.63 -3.04 22.42
C GLN A 332 -27.70 -2.68 23.61
N LYS A 333 -26.76 -3.57 23.92
CA LYS A 333 -25.87 -3.47 25.10
C LYS A 333 -24.43 -3.12 24.74
N TRP A 334 -24.16 -2.70 23.52
CA TRP A 334 -22.82 -2.50 22.97
C TRP A 334 -21.91 -1.58 23.81
N ASP A 335 -22.47 -0.64 24.59
CA ASP A 335 -21.79 0.33 25.45
C ASP A 335 -22.04 0.10 26.95
N SER A 336 -22.52 -1.10 27.31
CA SER A 336 -22.84 -1.42 28.69
C SER A 336 -21.59 -1.69 29.55
N PRO A 337 -21.67 -1.49 30.89
CA PRO A 337 -20.59 -1.86 31.81
C PRO A 337 -20.18 -3.34 31.70
N GLU A 338 -21.15 -4.23 31.44
CA GLU A 338 -20.90 -5.68 31.28
C GLU A 338 -19.99 -5.97 30.07
N VAL A 339 -20.20 -5.29 28.94
CA VAL A 339 -19.36 -5.39 27.74
C VAL A 339 -17.97 -4.80 28.02
N GLU A 340 -17.90 -3.66 28.68
CA GLU A 340 -16.65 -3.03 29.09
C GLU A 340 -15.79 -3.95 29.97
N GLU A 341 -16.38 -4.48 31.05
CA GLU A 341 -15.69 -5.39 31.96
C GLU A 341 -15.21 -6.65 31.23
N LYS A 342 -16.02 -7.19 30.32
CA LYS A 342 -15.65 -8.37 29.54
C LYS A 342 -14.45 -8.08 28.63
N ILE A 343 -14.40 -6.93 27.94
CA ILE A 343 -13.24 -6.53 27.13
C ILE A 343 -11.99 -6.40 28.02
N ILE A 344 -12.10 -5.73 29.16
CA ILE A 344 -10.98 -5.58 30.10
C ILE A 344 -10.49 -6.94 30.60
N GLN A 345 -11.42 -7.85 30.93
CA GLN A 345 -11.07 -9.22 31.34
C GLN A 345 -10.28 -9.95 30.24
N LEU A 346 -10.75 -9.88 28.98
CA LEU A 346 -10.10 -10.55 27.85
C LEU A 346 -8.72 -9.96 27.50
N LEU A 347 -8.53 -8.64 27.70
CA LEU A 347 -7.23 -8.00 27.55
C LEU A 347 -6.19 -8.48 28.55
N ASN A 348 -6.63 -8.91 29.76
CA ASN A 348 -5.75 -9.38 30.83
C ASN A 348 -5.45 -10.88 30.77
N VAL A 349 -6.09 -11.62 29.88
CA VAL A 349 -5.81 -13.04 29.62
C VAL A 349 -4.58 -13.10 28.69
N LYS A 350 -3.41 -13.37 29.26
CA LYS A 350 -2.16 -13.60 28.50
C LYS A 350 -2.04 -15.06 28.10
#